data_79f0f77370ae5f618b5267747677dc04
#
_entry.id   79f0f77370ae5f618b5267747677dc04
#
_cell.length_a   1.000
_cell.length_b   1.000
_cell.length_c   1.000
_cell.angle_alpha   90.00
_cell.angle_beta   90.00
_cell.angle_gamma   90.00
#
_symmetry.space_group_name_H-M   'P 1'
#
loop_
_entity.id
_entity.type
_entity.pdbx_description
1 polymer ?
#
loop_
_entity_poly.entity_id
_entity_poly.type
_entity_poly.pdbx_seq_one_letter_code
_entity_poly.pdbx_strand_id
1 'polypeptide(L)'
;MTPKINAKIELVKGIIIAFQYNKKHQNKQLNCLKLKTNKYQIRMTREQERDELHRTIWQIANDLRGSVDGWDFKSYVLGILFYRFISENLTSHINKAEWETGNKTFDYAKISDDEAELGREDTVKEKGFYILPSALFQNVQKNAEGNPDLNVELRNIFKEIEASAKGTDSEPDLAGLFDDVDVNSNKLGGTVEQRNKQLVKILNAIAGLKLGNYQDNNIDAFGDAYEYLMTMYASNAGKSGGEFFTPQEVSELLAEITVVGKKQVNKVYDPACGSGSLLLKFAKVLGKENVRQGFYGQEVNITTYNLCRINMF
;
A
#
# COMPACT_ATOMS: atom_id res chain seq x y z
N MET A 1 51.45 -55.67 24.12
CA MET A 1 51.29 -54.18 24.16
C MET A 1 51.56 -53.69 25.58
N THR A 2 52.51 -52.78 25.74
CA THR A 2 52.93 -52.31 27.06
C THR A 2 51.88 -51.45 27.74
N PRO A 3 51.76 -51.48 29.08
CA PRO A 3 50.73 -50.70 29.83
C PRO A 3 50.73 -49.20 29.51
N LYS A 4 51.88 -48.65 29.08
CA LYS A 4 52.00 -47.22 28.64
C LYS A 4 51.27 -46.90 27.34
N ILE A 5 51.07 -47.87 26.44
CA ILE A 5 50.35 -47.65 25.18
C ILE A 5 48.88 -47.65 25.43
N ASN A 6 48.34 -48.52 26.29
CA ASN A 6 46.90 -48.52 26.66
C ASN A 6 46.51 -47.23 27.37
N ALA A 7 47.33 -46.70 28.28
CA ALA A 7 47.08 -45.44 28.96
C ALA A 7 46.96 -44.22 27.98
N LYS A 8 47.81 -44.20 26.94
CA LYS A 8 47.77 -43.17 25.89
C LYS A 8 46.53 -43.27 25.00
N ILE A 9 46.10 -44.50 24.68
CA ILE A 9 44.89 -44.74 23.89
C ILE A 9 43.66 -44.31 24.66
N GLU A 10 43.56 -44.58 25.95
CA GLU A 10 42.45 -44.14 26.80
C GLU A 10 42.42 -42.62 26.98
N LEU A 11 43.59 -41.97 27.11
CA LEU A 11 43.66 -40.49 27.16
C LEU A 11 43.19 -39.84 25.86
N VAL A 12 43.58 -40.40 24.69
CA VAL A 12 43.16 -39.90 23.37
C VAL A 12 41.63 -40.11 23.18
N LYS A 13 41.09 -41.25 23.60
CA LYS A 13 39.63 -41.46 23.57
C LYS A 13 38.88 -40.46 24.44
N GLY A 14 39.37 -40.17 25.64
CA GLY A 14 38.82 -39.18 26.56
C GLY A 14 38.82 -37.77 25.94
N ILE A 15 39.89 -37.38 25.26
CA ILE A 15 40.02 -36.10 24.58
C ILE A 15 39.03 -36.02 23.38
N ILE A 16 38.88 -37.08 22.60
CA ILE A 16 37.93 -37.12 21.47
C ILE A 16 36.49 -37.02 21.96
N ILE A 17 36.14 -37.72 23.04
CA ILE A 17 34.81 -37.66 23.64
C ILE A 17 34.53 -36.28 24.19
N ALA A 18 35.49 -35.63 24.86
CA ALA A 18 35.36 -34.27 25.37
C ALA A 18 35.21 -33.26 24.22
N PHE A 19 35.93 -33.45 23.11
CA PHE A 19 35.83 -32.57 21.92
C PHE A 19 34.48 -32.73 21.21
N GLN A 20 33.98 -33.95 21.12
CA GLN A 20 32.65 -34.22 20.56
C GLN A 20 31.54 -33.69 21.46
N TYR A 21 31.66 -33.79 22.76
CA TYR A 21 30.73 -33.25 23.75
C TYR A 21 30.69 -31.71 23.68
N ASN A 22 31.86 -31.04 23.64
CA ASN A 22 31.94 -29.58 23.47
C ASN A 22 31.37 -29.11 22.14
N LYS A 23 31.64 -29.81 21.05
CA LYS A 23 31.07 -29.46 19.72
C LYS A 23 29.57 -29.61 19.69
N LYS A 24 29.00 -30.61 20.36
CA LYS A 24 27.54 -30.82 20.49
C LYS A 24 26.88 -29.75 21.39
N HIS A 25 27.60 -29.30 22.45
CA HIS A 25 27.10 -28.21 23.32
C HIS A 25 27.23 -26.85 22.65
N GLN A 26 28.31 -26.57 21.92
CA GLN A 26 28.42 -25.33 21.13
C GLN A 26 27.36 -25.24 20.03
N ASN A 27 27.09 -26.35 19.31
CA ASN A 27 26.01 -26.38 18.32
C ASN A 27 24.61 -26.23 18.95
N LYS A 28 24.39 -26.75 20.16
CA LYS A 28 23.15 -26.54 20.89
C LYS A 28 22.97 -25.08 21.34
N GLN A 29 24.07 -24.45 21.81
CA GLN A 29 24.07 -23.02 22.16
C GLN A 29 23.92 -22.13 20.92
N LEU A 30 24.58 -22.43 19.80
CA LEU A 30 24.41 -21.72 18.53
C LEU A 30 22.98 -21.85 17.98
N ASN A 31 22.38 -23.03 18.05
CA ASN A 31 20.99 -23.24 17.65
C ASN A 31 20.01 -22.56 18.61
N CYS A 32 20.29 -22.53 19.89
CA CYS A 32 19.49 -21.81 20.88
C CYS A 32 19.62 -20.27 20.69
N LEU A 33 20.81 -19.78 20.33
CA LEU A 33 21.05 -18.38 19.95
C LEU A 33 20.37 -18.04 18.61
N LYS A 34 20.47 -18.90 17.60
CA LYS A 34 19.75 -18.73 16.32
C LYS A 34 18.23 -18.78 16.47
N LEU A 35 17.71 -19.64 17.34
CA LEU A 35 16.29 -19.68 17.69
C LEU A 35 15.85 -18.46 18.51
N LYS A 36 16.73 -17.92 19.37
CA LYS A 36 16.47 -16.66 20.09
C LYS A 36 16.60 -15.44 19.17
N THR A 37 17.56 -15.39 18.24
CA THR A 37 17.67 -14.31 17.25
C THR A 37 16.53 -14.33 16.23
N ASN A 38 16.00 -15.49 15.84
CA ASN A 38 14.77 -15.57 15.03
C ASN A 38 13.49 -15.23 15.83
N LYS A 39 13.53 -15.28 17.16
CA LYS A 39 12.40 -14.90 18.02
C LYS A 39 12.44 -13.43 18.46
N TYR A 40 13.58 -12.77 18.27
CA TYR A 40 13.77 -11.32 18.41
C TYR A 40 14.05 -10.68 17.03
N GLN A 41 13.23 -10.97 16.02
CA GLN A 41 12.87 -9.88 15.12
C GLN A 41 12.16 -8.88 16.02
N ILE A 42 12.83 -7.78 16.33
CA ILE A 42 12.23 -6.64 17.03
C ILE A 42 11.10 -6.21 16.09
N ARG A 43 9.88 -6.64 16.43
CA ARG A 43 8.70 -6.20 15.71
C ARG A 43 8.63 -4.71 16.01
N MET A 44 8.82 -3.89 14.99
CA MET A 44 8.70 -2.44 15.14
C MET A 44 7.36 -2.14 15.80
N THR A 45 7.32 -1.15 16.67
CA THR A 45 6.05 -0.67 17.21
C THR A 45 5.27 0.01 16.07
N ARG A 46 3.95 0.11 16.21
CA ARG A 46 3.11 0.82 15.23
C ARG A 46 3.60 2.24 14.95
N GLU A 47 4.08 2.93 15.98
CA GLU A 47 4.67 4.27 15.84
C GLU A 47 5.94 4.25 15.01
N GLN A 48 6.83 3.28 15.22
CA GLN A 48 8.08 3.16 14.45
C GLN A 48 7.82 2.83 12.98
N GLU A 49 6.83 1.96 12.68
CA GLU A 49 6.41 1.64 11.30
C GLU A 49 5.84 2.88 10.61
N ARG A 50 5.01 3.66 11.31
CA ARG A 50 4.45 4.91 10.83
C ARG A 50 5.53 5.96 10.58
N ASP A 51 6.46 6.15 11.51
CA ASP A 51 7.56 7.11 11.40
C ASP A 51 8.50 6.77 10.22
N GLU A 52 8.78 5.48 9.98
CA GLU A 52 9.58 5.04 8.83
C GLU A 52 8.83 5.33 7.52
N LEU A 53 7.54 5.05 7.48
CA LEU A 53 6.67 5.34 6.33
C LEU A 53 6.65 6.84 6.01
N HIS A 54 6.38 7.68 7.02
CA HIS A 54 6.35 9.13 6.88
C HIS A 54 7.69 9.70 6.42
N ARG A 55 8.80 9.21 6.98
CA ARG A 55 10.16 9.63 6.56
C ARG A 55 10.43 9.27 5.12
N THR A 56 10.05 8.07 4.68
CA THR A 56 10.23 7.62 3.31
C THR A 56 9.40 8.46 2.33
N ILE A 57 8.13 8.74 2.66
CA ILE A 57 7.26 9.61 1.87
C ILE A 57 7.84 11.02 1.76
N TRP A 58 8.34 11.57 2.86
CA TRP A 58 8.97 12.89 2.87
C TRP A 58 10.21 12.94 1.98
N GLN A 59 11.01 11.88 1.98
CA GLN A 59 12.19 11.76 1.12
C GLN A 59 11.79 11.71 -0.36
N ILE A 60 10.78 10.92 -0.72
CA ILE A 60 10.21 10.88 -2.07
C ILE A 60 9.78 12.27 -2.51
N ALA A 61 9.06 12.99 -1.65
CA ALA A 61 8.59 14.34 -1.93
C ALA A 61 9.76 15.32 -2.16
N ASN A 62 10.87 15.18 -1.42
CA ASN A 62 12.06 16.00 -1.61
C ASN A 62 12.84 15.63 -2.88
N ASP A 63 13.00 14.35 -3.19
CA ASP A 63 13.73 13.86 -4.36
C ASP A 63 13.05 14.30 -5.68
N LEU A 64 11.73 14.47 -5.62
CA LEU A 64 10.92 14.95 -6.73
C LEU A 64 10.67 16.46 -6.71
N ARG A 65 11.10 17.14 -5.64
CA ARG A 65 10.98 18.60 -5.51
C ARG A 65 11.82 19.30 -6.56
N GLY A 66 11.19 20.23 -7.30
CA GLY A 66 11.82 20.96 -8.41
C GLY A 66 11.65 20.33 -9.78
N SER A 67 11.10 19.12 -9.86
CA SER A 67 10.76 18.46 -11.12
C SER A 67 9.29 18.64 -11.49
N VAL A 68 8.41 18.76 -10.49
CA VAL A 68 6.96 19.01 -10.63
C VAL A 68 6.56 20.05 -9.60
N ASP A 69 5.66 20.97 -9.94
CA ASP A 69 5.16 21.96 -8.98
C ASP A 69 4.54 21.24 -7.77
N GLY A 70 4.80 21.74 -6.56
CA GLY A 70 4.49 21.01 -5.33
C GLY A 70 3.04 20.58 -5.16
N TRP A 71 2.12 21.31 -5.82
CA TRP A 71 0.68 20.98 -5.80
C TRP A 71 0.32 19.84 -6.74
N ASP A 72 0.85 19.85 -7.96
CA ASP A 72 0.56 18.80 -8.96
C ASP A 72 1.21 17.46 -8.60
N PHE A 73 2.36 17.52 -7.91
CA PHE A 73 3.05 16.34 -7.39
C PHE A 73 2.15 15.45 -6.51
N LYS A 74 1.29 16.08 -5.69
CA LYS A 74 0.33 15.39 -4.83
C LYS A 74 -0.55 14.41 -5.62
N SER A 75 -1.16 14.88 -6.71
CA SER A 75 -2.08 14.06 -7.53
C SER A 75 -1.36 12.84 -8.11
N TYR A 76 -0.12 13.01 -8.59
CA TYR A 76 0.66 11.88 -9.12
C TYR A 76 1.01 10.86 -8.04
N VAL A 77 1.52 11.31 -6.89
CA VAL A 77 1.91 10.40 -5.81
C VAL A 77 0.70 9.66 -5.25
N LEU A 78 -0.39 10.36 -4.99
CA LEU A 78 -1.61 9.75 -4.44
C LEU A 78 -2.27 8.81 -5.44
N GLY A 79 -2.38 9.21 -6.72
CA GLY A 79 -2.97 8.36 -7.76
C GLY A 79 -2.13 7.10 -8.04
N ILE A 80 -0.81 7.22 -8.11
CA ILE A 80 0.08 6.04 -8.30
C ILE A 80 0.11 5.17 -7.04
N LEU A 81 0.06 5.76 -5.84
CA LEU A 81 -0.05 5.00 -4.59
C LEU A 81 -1.37 4.22 -4.54
N PHE A 82 -2.48 4.84 -4.95
CA PHE A 82 -3.77 4.17 -5.06
C PHE A 82 -3.76 3.05 -6.11
N TYR A 83 -3.17 3.30 -7.28
CA TYR A 83 -2.99 2.27 -8.30
C TYR A 83 -2.21 1.06 -7.77
N ARG A 84 -1.13 1.28 -7.02
CA ARG A 84 -0.41 0.22 -6.32
C ARG A 84 -1.33 -0.53 -5.35
N PHE A 85 -2.08 0.21 -4.53
CA PHE A 85 -2.99 -0.36 -3.54
C PHE A 85 -4.03 -1.30 -4.16
N ILE A 86 -4.76 -0.83 -5.19
CA ILE A 86 -5.79 -1.66 -5.84
C ILE A 86 -5.18 -2.86 -6.58
N SER A 87 -3.98 -2.71 -7.17
CA SER A 87 -3.24 -3.80 -7.81
C SER A 87 -2.85 -4.90 -6.81
N GLU A 88 -2.28 -4.53 -5.67
CA GLU A 88 -1.88 -5.46 -4.62
C GLU A 88 -3.11 -6.12 -3.96
N ASN A 89 -4.18 -5.36 -3.73
CA ASN A 89 -5.43 -5.86 -3.16
C ASN A 89 -6.08 -6.90 -4.07
N LEU A 90 -6.20 -6.62 -5.37
CA LEU A 90 -6.75 -7.55 -6.36
C LEU A 90 -5.89 -8.82 -6.45
N THR A 91 -4.57 -8.68 -6.58
CA THR A 91 -3.65 -9.82 -6.62
C THR A 91 -3.78 -10.69 -5.38
N SER A 92 -3.84 -10.09 -4.20
CA SER A 92 -3.99 -10.82 -2.93
C SER A 92 -5.33 -11.55 -2.85
N HIS A 93 -6.42 -10.93 -3.31
CA HIS A 93 -7.75 -11.52 -3.32
C HIS A 93 -7.80 -12.78 -4.21
N ILE A 94 -7.34 -12.66 -5.47
CA ILE A 94 -7.35 -13.78 -6.43
C ILE A 94 -6.41 -14.89 -5.96
N ASN A 95 -5.19 -14.55 -5.54
CA ASN A 95 -4.24 -15.55 -5.02
C ASN A 95 -4.80 -16.31 -3.82
N LYS A 96 -5.48 -15.62 -2.91
CA LYS A 96 -6.08 -16.25 -1.73
C LYS A 96 -7.17 -17.25 -2.12
N ALA A 97 -8.06 -16.89 -3.03
CA ALA A 97 -9.10 -17.78 -3.54
C ALA A 97 -8.49 -19.05 -4.14
N GLU A 98 -7.48 -18.93 -5.00
CA GLU A 98 -6.77 -20.05 -5.60
C GLU A 98 -6.04 -20.93 -4.56
N TRP A 99 -5.41 -20.32 -3.57
CA TRP A 99 -4.73 -21.06 -2.50
C TRP A 99 -5.70 -21.85 -1.61
N GLU A 100 -6.91 -21.35 -1.39
CA GLU A 100 -7.97 -22.04 -0.65
C GLU A 100 -8.49 -23.26 -1.40
N THR A 101 -8.49 -23.24 -2.74
CA THR A 101 -8.83 -24.42 -3.57
C THR A 101 -7.70 -25.46 -3.67
N GLY A 102 -6.51 -25.16 -3.11
CA GLY A 102 -5.36 -26.06 -3.05
C GLY A 102 -4.20 -25.70 -3.98
N ASN A 103 -4.36 -24.71 -4.87
CA ASN A 103 -3.31 -24.24 -5.79
C ASN A 103 -2.34 -23.27 -5.10
N LYS A 104 -1.56 -23.77 -4.14
CA LYS A 104 -0.68 -22.98 -3.27
C LYS A 104 0.45 -22.23 -3.98
N THR A 105 0.75 -22.58 -5.22
CA THR A 105 1.82 -21.97 -6.04
C THR A 105 1.32 -20.93 -7.01
N PHE A 106 0.00 -20.74 -7.09
CA PHE A 106 -0.61 -19.75 -7.98
C PHE A 106 -0.18 -18.33 -7.60
N ASP A 107 0.12 -17.55 -8.63
CA ASP A 107 0.46 -16.13 -8.51
C ASP A 107 -0.15 -15.37 -9.69
N TYR A 108 -1.23 -14.65 -9.43
CA TYR A 108 -1.96 -13.89 -10.43
C TYR A 108 -1.07 -12.94 -11.24
N ALA A 109 -0.05 -12.39 -10.63
CA ALA A 109 0.87 -11.48 -11.31
C ALA A 109 1.78 -12.16 -12.35
N LYS A 110 1.79 -13.48 -12.42
CA LYS A 110 2.67 -14.27 -13.30
C LYS A 110 1.95 -15.01 -14.42
N ILE A 111 0.62 -15.11 -14.35
CA ILE A 111 -0.15 -15.71 -15.43
C ILE A 111 -0.25 -14.76 -16.63
N SER A 112 -0.60 -15.29 -17.80
CA SER A 112 -0.84 -14.48 -19.00
C SER A 112 -2.15 -13.71 -18.89
N ASP A 113 -2.27 -12.61 -19.65
CA ASP A 113 -3.50 -11.83 -19.72
C ASP A 113 -4.66 -12.66 -20.29
N ASP A 114 -4.39 -13.53 -21.29
CA ASP A 114 -5.39 -14.43 -21.86
C ASP A 114 -5.95 -15.42 -20.82
N GLU A 115 -5.09 -15.95 -19.95
CA GLU A 115 -5.51 -16.84 -18.87
C GLU A 115 -6.31 -16.08 -17.82
N ALA A 116 -5.86 -14.88 -17.46
CA ALA A 116 -6.52 -14.03 -16.48
C ALA A 116 -7.91 -13.58 -16.96
N GLU A 117 -8.09 -13.34 -18.27
CA GLU A 117 -9.34 -12.87 -18.86
C GLU A 117 -10.51 -13.84 -18.63
N LEU A 118 -10.22 -15.14 -18.48
CA LEU A 118 -11.23 -16.16 -18.18
C LEU A 118 -11.95 -15.92 -16.83
N GLY A 119 -11.27 -15.30 -15.87
CA GLY A 119 -11.83 -14.99 -14.55
C GLY A 119 -12.37 -13.56 -14.39
N ARG A 120 -12.37 -12.75 -15.46
CA ARG A 120 -12.75 -11.32 -15.40
C ARG A 120 -14.16 -11.11 -14.84
N GLU A 121 -15.16 -11.81 -15.36
CA GLU A 121 -16.56 -11.58 -14.97
C GLU A 121 -16.79 -11.83 -13.48
N ASP A 122 -16.24 -12.92 -12.93
CA ASP A 122 -16.40 -13.26 -11.53
C ASP A 122 -15.64 -12.29 -10.64
N THR A 123 -14.43 -11.91 -11.04
CA THR A 123 -13.64 -10.91 -10.32
C THR A 123 -14.33 -9.55 -10.29
N VAL A 124 -14.91 -9.09 -11.40
CA VAL A 124 -15.66 -7.82 -11.46
C VAL A 124 -16.90 -7.89 -10.56
N LYS A 125 -17.62 -9.00 -10.52
CA LYS A 125 -18.78 -9.17 -9.61
C LYS A 125 -18.38 -9.07 -8.13
N GLU A 126 -17.21 -9.62 -7.78
CA GLU A 126 -16.76 -9.68 -6.39
C GLU A 126 -16.05 -8.41 -5.93
N LYS A 127 -15.24 -7.80 -6.81
CA LYS A 127 -14.38 -6.66 -6.47
C LYS A 127 -14.87 -5.32 -7.04
N GLY A 128 -15.78 -5.36 -8.01
CA GLY A 128 -16.29 -4.16 -8.69
C GLY A 128 -15.38 -3.58 -9.76
N PHE A 129 -14.16 -4.13 -9.95
CA PHE A 129 -13.18 -3.71 -10.97
C PHE A 129 -12.26 -4.86 -11.35
N TYR A 130 -11.45 -4.63 -12.40
CA TYR A 130 -10.49 -5.61 -12.89
C TYR A 130 -9.20 -4.95 -13.37
N ILE A 131 -8.07 -5.64 -13.20
CA ILE A 131 -6.74 -5.25 -13.69
C ILE A 131 -6.06 -6.50 -14.25
N LEU A 132 -5.66 -6.48 -15.50
CA LEU A 132 -4.90 -7.57 -16.13
C LEU A 132 -3.53 -7.75 -15.47
N PRO A 133 -2.95 -8.97 -15.47
CA PRO A 133 -1.61 -9.21 -14.93
C PRO A 133 -0.54 -8.27 -15.48
N SER A 134 -0.49 -8.03 -16.80
CA SER A 134 0.45 -7.09 -17.41
C SER A 134 0.28 -5.66 -16.92
N ALA A 135 -0.95 -5.27 -16.56
CA ALA A 135 -1.33 -3.94 -16.08
C ALA A 135 -1.24 -3.78 -14.55
N LEU A 136 -0.82 -4.79 -13.80
CA LEU A 136 -0.59 -4.65 -12.37
C LEU A 136 0.60 -3.73 -12.08
N PHE A 137 0.47 -2.88 -11.08
CA PHE A 137 1.51 -1.91 -10.68
C PHE A 137 2.92 -2.53 -10.64
N GLN A 138 3.08 -3.70 -10.01
CA GLN A 138 4.37 -4.36 -9.89
C GLN A 138 4.98 -4.79 -11.22
N ASN A 139 4.18 -5.16 -12.21
CA ASN A 139 4.65 -5.58 -13.53
C ASN A 139 4.97 -4.36 -14.40
N VAL A 140 4.13 -3.32 -14.35
CA VAL A 140 4.39 -2.05 -15.03
C VAL A 140 5.67 -1.40 -14.47
N GLN A 141 5.84 -1.35 -13.14
CA GLN A 141 7.03 -0.79 -12.52
C GLN A 141 8.31 -1.51 -12.93
N LYS A 142 8.31 -2.85 -12.99
CA LYS A 142 9.47 -3.65 -13.44
C LYS A 142 9.88 -3.35 -14.89
N ASN A 143 8.90 -3.06 -15.74
CA ASN A 143 9.09 -2.84 -17.18
C ASN A 143 9.17 -1.35 -17.54
N ALA A 144 9.05 -0.44 -16.56
CA ALA A 144 8.98 1.00 -16.79
C ALA A 144 10.28 1.60 -17.30
N GLU A 145 11.44 1.09 -16.83
CA GLU A 145 12.74 1.63 -17.22
C GLU A 145 13.03 1.35 -18.69
N GLY A 146 13.31 2.41 -19.44
CA GLY A 146 13.55 2.31 -20.88
C GLY A 146 12.31 2.16 -21.75
N ASN A 147 11.10 2.15 -21.19
CA ASN A 147 9.86 2.11 -21.95
C ASN A 147 9.55 3.50 -22.54
N PRO A 148 9.62 3.68 -23.87
CA PRO A 148 9.36 4.97 -24.50
C PRO A 148 7.88 5.38 -24.46
N ASP A 149 6.96 4.42 -24.28
CA ASP A 149 5.51 4.59 -24.32
C ASP A 149 4.86 4.52 -22.93
N LEU A 150 5.65 4.59 -21.85
CA LEU A 150 5.17 4.44 -20.47
C LEU A 150 3.99 5.35 -20.13
N ASN A 151 4.03 6.60 -20.57
CA ASN A 151 2.94 7.56 -20.35
C ASN A 151 1.65 7.15 -21.07
N VAL A 152 1.75 6.56 -22.26
CA VAL A 152 0.58 6.06 -23.01
C VAL A 152 0.03 4.80 -22.34
N GLU A 153 0.92 3.88 -21.95
CA GLU A 153 0.58 2.65 -21.25
C GLU A 153 -0.17 2.95 -19.94
N LEU A 154 0.39 3.78 -19.06
CA LEU A 154 -0.26 4.17 -17.80
C LEU A 154 -1.63 4.81 -18.02
N ARG A 155 -1.75 5.71 -19.01
CA ARG A 155 -3.06 6.31 -19.34
C ARG A 155 -4.08 5.27 -19.76
N ASN A 156 -3.67 4.30 -20.56
CA ASN A 156 -4.57 3.23 -21.02
C ASN A 156 -4.98 2.32 -19.85
N ILE A 157 -4.02 1.94 -18.99
CA ILE A 157 -4.29 1.15 -17.79
C ILE A 157 -5.33 1.83 -16.90
N PHE A 158 -5.18 3.12 -16.61
CA PHE A 158 -6.14 3.84 -15.77
C PHE A 158 -7.53 3.84 -16.38
N LYS A 159 -7.65 4.08 -17.70
CA LYS A 159 -8.93 4.02 -18.42
C LYS A 159 -9.53 2.61 -18.44
N GLU A 160 -8.71 1.58 -18.56
CA GLU A 160 -9.18 0.20 -18.54
C GLU A 160 -9.67 -0.23 -17.15
N ILE A 161 -9.00 0.22 -16.08
CA ILE A 161 -9.47 0.02 -14.70
C ILE A 161 -10.84 0.66 -14.51
N GLU A 162 -11.00 1.93 -14.89
CA GLU A 162 -12.27 2.64 -14.79
C GLU A 162 -13.38 1.99 -15.66
N ALA A 163 -13.02 1.60 -16.88
CA ALA A 163 -13.95 0.96 -17.81
C ALA A 163 -14.39 -0.43 -17.33
N SER A 164 -13.54 -1.15 -16.59
CA SER A 164 -13.87 -2.47 -16.05
C SER A 164 -14.99 -2.45 -15.02
N ALA A 165 -15.20 -1.32 -14.34
CA ALA A 165 -16.26 -1.14 -13.35
C ALA A 165 -17.61 -0.75 -13.97
N LYS A 166 -17.66 -0.48 -15.27
CA LYS A 166 -18.88 0.00 -15.94
C LYS A 166 -20.02 -1.00 -15.82
N GLY A 167 -21.17 -0.54 -15.37
CA GLY A 167 -22.35 -1.36 -15.13
C GLY A 167 -22.36 -2.11 -13.81
N THR A 168 -21.37 -1.90 -12.94
CA THR A 168 -21.33 -2.42 -11.57
C THR A 168 -21.71 -1.33 -10.56
N ASP A 169 -21.94 -1.75 -9.30
CA ASP A 169 -22.16 -0.81 -8.18
C ASP A 169 -20.92 0.08 -7.91
N SER A 170 -19.74 -0.35 -8.35
CA SER A 170 -18.48 0.38 -8.20
C SER A 170 -18.22 1.42 -9.32
N GLU A 171 -19.02 1.47 -10.36
CA GLU A 171 -18.84 2.44 -11.45
C GLU A 171 -18.79 3.89 -10.95
N PRO A 172 -19.70 4.36 -10.07
CA PRO A 172 -19.62 5.72 -9.53
C PRO A 172 -18.34 5.99 -8.73
N ASP A 173 -17.75 4.95 -8.13
CA ASP A 173 -16.56 5.07 -7.30
C ASP A 173 -15.27 5.11 -8.12
N LEU A 174 -15.26 4.56 -9.32
CA LEU A 174 -14.07 4.43 -10.16
C LEU A 174 -14.06 5.38 -11.38
N ALA A 175 -15.21 5.77 -11.91
CA ALA A 175 -15.28 6.65 -13.09
C ALA A 175 -14.57 7.99 -12.86
N GLY A 176 -13.57 8.32 -13.70
CA GLY A 176 -12.78 9.55 -13.62
C GLY A 176 -11.88 9.66 -12.38
N LEU A 177 -11.60 8.55 -11.72
CA LEU A 177 -10.80 8.55 -10.48
C LEU A 177 -9.34 8.94 -10.72
N PHE A 178 -8.81 8.62 -11.91
CA PHE A 178 -7.45 8.92 -12.34
C PHE A 178 -7.33 10.20 -13.18
N ASP A 179 -8.41 10.98 -13.37
CA ASP A 179 -8.39 12.17 -14.24
C ASP A 179 -7.38 13.22 -13.77
N ASP A 180 -7.11 13.30 -12.47
CA ASP A 180 -6.09 14.19 -11.90
C ASP A 180 -4.65 13.69 -12.08
N VAL A 181 -4.45 12.48 -12.59
CA VAL A 181 -3.14 11.88 -12.86
C VAL A 181 -2.79 12.02 -14.35
N ASP A 182 -2.61 13.26 -14.81
CA ASP A 182 -2.27 13.52 -16.22
C ASP A 182 -0.81 13.16 -16.54
N VAL A 183 -0.59 11.89 -16.88
CA VAL A 183 0.72 11.34 -17.27
C VAL A 183 1.33 11.97 -18.53
N ASN A 184 0.55 12.76 -19.26
CA ASN A 184 0.99 13.49 -20.45
C ASN A 184 1.26 14.99 -20.18
N SER A 185 1.06 15.44 -18.96
CA SER A 185 1.25 16.84 -18.58
C SER A 185 2.67 17.33 -18.82
N ASN A 186 2.78 18.56 -19.35
CA ASN A 186 4.07 19.26 -19.47
C ASN A 186 4.73 19.54 -18.11
N LYS A 187 3.99 19.42 -17.01
CA LYS A 187 4.49 19.54 -15.64
C LYS A 187 5.45 18.41 -15.25
N LEU A 188 5.31 17.24 -15.87
CA LEU A 188 6.26 16.13 -15.74
C LEU A 188 7.50 16.30 -16.62
N GLY A 189 7.42 17.13 -17.66
CA GLY A 189 8.52 17.40 -18.57
C GLY A 189 8.05 17.87 -19.95
N GLY A 190 8.85 18.69 -20.60
CA GLY A 190 8.54 19.26 -21.92
C GLY A 190 8.54 18.24 -23.07
N THR A 191 9.20 17.08 -22.89
CA THR A 191 9.27 16.01 -23.88
C THR A 191 8.71 14.70 -23.30
N VAL A 192 8.31 13.77 -24.18
CA VAL A 192 7.84 12.43 -23.76
C VAL A 192 8.91 11.72 -22.93
N GLU A 193 10.16 11.77 -23.37
CA GLU A 193 11.29 11.17 -22.64
C GLU A 193 11.44 11.72 -21.21
N GLN A 194 11.34 13.04 -21.05
CA GLN A 194 11.40 13.66 -19.73
C GLN A 194 10.23 13.25 -18.85
N ARG A 195 9.01 13.21 -19.40
CA ARG A 195 7.82 12.74 -18.69
C ARG A 195 7.99 11.29 -18.23
N ASN A 196 8.40 10.40 -19.12
CA ASN A 196 8.61 8.98 -18.79
C ASN A 196 9.69 8.80 -17.73
N LYS A 197 10.80 9.55 -17.77
CA LYS A 197 11.81 9.55 -16.71
C LYS A 197 11.25 9.94 -15.34
N GLN A 198 10.35 10.93 -15.29
CA GLN A 198 9.70 11.31 -14.04
C GLN A 198 8.71 10.26 -13.56
N LEU A 199 7.92 9.68 -14.47
CA LEU A 199 6.99 8.58 -14.13
C LEU A 199 7.75 7.37 -13.57
N VAL A 200 8.89 6.98 -14.17
CA VAL A 200 9.77 5.92 -13.65
C VAL A 200 10.23 6.23 -12.22
N LYS A 201 10.65 7.47 -11.94
CA LYS A 201 11.06 7.86 -10.58
C LYS A 201 9.91 7.73 -9.59
N ILE A 202 8.71 8.19 -9.95
CA ILE A 202 7.52 8.09 -9.10
C ILE A 202 7.17 6.63 -8.85
N LEU A 203 7.12 5.79 -9.89
CA LEU A 203 6.83 4.36 -9.78
C LEU A 203 7.84 3.66 -8.86
N ASN A 204 9.14 3.91 -9.06
CA ASN A 204 10.19 3.30 -8.23
C ASN A 204 10.12 3.77 -6.78
N ALA A 205 9.87 5.05 -6.57
CA ALA A 205 9.72 5.63 -5.24
C ALA A 205 8.52 5.03 -4.49
N ILE A 206 7.36 4.93 -5.16
CA ILE A 206 6.16 4.31 -4.59
C ILE A 206 6.38 2.81 -4.36
N ALA A 207 7.07 2.09 -5.27
CA ALA A 207 7.40 0.67 -5.08
C ALA A 207 8.29 0.43 -3.86
N GLY A 208 9.16 1.38 -3.52
CA GLY A 208 10.05 1.32 -2.35
C GLY A 208 9.33 1.51 -1.00
N LEU A 209 8.08 1.96 -0.96
CA LEU A 209 7.32 2.11 0.28
C LEU A 209 7.01 0.74 0.88
N LYS A 210 7.31 0.56 2.17
CA LYS A 210 6.95 -0.63 2.92
C LYS A 210 5.53 -0.49 3.44
N LEU A 211 4.55 -0.86 2.60
CA LEU A 211 3.13 -0.81 2.97
C LEU A 211 2.67 -2.07 3.71
N GLY A 212 3.56 -3.06 3.90
CA GLY A 212 3.28 -4.33 4.56
C GLY A 212 2.40 -5.29 3.74
N ASN A 213 1.96 -6.37 4.39
CA ASN A 213 0.98 -7.28 3.83
C ASN A 213 -0.39 -6.96 4.43
N TYR A 214 -1.45 -6.92 3.63
CA TYR A 214 -2.83 -6.71 4.07
C TYR A 214 -3.29 -7.62 5.21
N GLN A 215 -2.69 -8.81 5.33
CA GLN A 215 -3.06 -9.81 6.32
C GLN A 215 -2.35 -9.64 7.67
N ASP A 216 -1.16 -9.02 7.68
CA ASP A 216 -0.29 -8.95 8.86
C ASP A 216 -0.15 -7.53 9.44
N ASN A 217 -0.68 -6.50 8.76
CA ASN A 217 -0.50 -5.12 9.17
C ASN A 217 -1.41 -4.72 10.30
N ASN A 218 -0.77 -4.29 11.37
CA ASN A 218 -1.43 -3.64 12.50
C ASN A 218 -1.79 -2.17 12.22
N ILE A 219 -1.29 -1.59 11.12
CA ILE A 219 -1.58 -0.23 10.66
C ILE A 219 -2.20 -0.31 9.26
N ASP A 220 -3.10 0.58 8.99
CA ASP A 220 -3.54 0.90 7.64
C ASP A 220 -2.44 1.76 6.98
N ALA A 221 -1.39 1.08 6.49
CA ALA A 221 -0.21 1.76 5.96
C ALA A 221 -0.53 2.63 4.73
N PHE A 222 -1.55 2.25 3.96
CA PHE A 222 -2.03 3.07 2.85
C PHE A 222 -2.73 4.32 3.36
N GLY A 223 -3.70 4.18 4.26
CA GLY A 223 -4.42 5.30 4.86
C GLY A 223 -3.47 6.24 5.61
N ASP A 224 -2.51 5.71 6.37
CA ASP A 224 -1.50 6.50 7.07
C ASP A 224 -0.57 7.26 6.08
N ALA A 225 -0.14 6.61 4.99
CA ALA A 225 0.65 7.26 3.93
C ALA A 225 -0.12 8.38 3.25
N TYR A 226 -1.37 8.10 2.93
CA TYR A 226 -2.28 9.05 2.30
C TYR A 226 -2.52 10.27 3.20
N GLU A 227 -2.88 10.03 4.46
CA GLU A 227 -3.12 11.07 5.46
C GLU A 227 -1.88 11.95 5.69
N TYR A 228 -0.71 11.34 5.78
CA TYR A 228 0.54 12.07 5.91
C TYR A 228 0.83 12.96 4.69
N LEU A 229 0.64 12.44 3.48
CA LEU A 229 0.77 13.22 2.25
C LEU A 229 -0.19 14.42 2.24
N MET A 230 -1.45 14.20 2.61
CA MET A 230 -2.44 15.28 2.70
C MET A 230 -2.02 16.36 3.70
N THR A 231 -1.58 15.97 4.90
CA THR A 231 -1.11 16.89 5.94
C THR A 231 0.13 17.68 5.50
N MET A 232 1.10 17.00 4.89
CA MET A 232 2.34 17.61 4.41
C MET A 232 2.05 18.67 3.32
N TYR A 233 1.09 18.40 2.43
CA TYR A 233 0.73 19.34 1.38
C TYR A 233 -0.16 20.48 1.85
N ALA A 234 -1.05 20.24 2.81
CA ALA A 234 -1.88 21.30 3.41
C ALA A 234 -1.01 22.35 4.14
N SER A 235 0.04 21.90 4.83
CA SER A 235 0.98 22.81 5.53
C SER A 235 1.82 23.69 4.57
N ASN A 236 2.04 23.23 3.32
CA ASN A 236 2.77 23.98 2.29
C ASN A 236 1.86 24.85 1.41
N ALA A 237 0.54 24.70 1.51
CA ALA A 237 -0.46 25.38 0.68
C ALA A 237 -0.69 26.87 1.06
N GLY A 238 0.17 27.47 1.86
CA GLY A 238 0.07 28.88 2.27
C GLY A 238 -0.02 29.94 1.15
N LYS A 239 -0.18 29.52 -0.10
CA LYS A 239 -0.37 30.38 -1.28
C LYS A 239 -1.67 30.12 -2.08
N SER A 240 -2.43 29.07 -1.79
CA SER A 240 -3.71 28.77 -2.46
C SER A 240 -4.80 28.71 -1.39
N GLY A 241 -5.39 29.90 -1.08
CA GLY A 241 -6.39 30.02 -0.03
C GLY A 241 -7.68 29.25 -0.36
N GLY A 242 -7.86 28.08 0.20
CA GLY A 242 -9.14 27.40 0.10
C GLY A 242 -9.20 25.95 0.54
N GLU A 243 -8.10 25.24 0.57
CA GLU A 243 -8.12 23.83 0.99
C GLU A 243 -7.60 23.71 2.43
N PHE A 244 -8.51 23.87 3.40
CA PHE A 244 -8.19 23.63 4.81
C PHE A 244 -8.39 22.14 5.11
N PHE A 245 -7.29 21.49 5.43
CA PHE A 245 -7.31 20.14 6.00
C PHE A 245 -7.75 20.25 7.48
N THR A 246 -8.77 19.47 7.86
CA THR A 246 -9.17 19.40 9.27
C THR A 246 -8.16 18.53 10.02
N PRO A 247 -7.47 19.04 11.08
CA PRO A 247 -6.58 18.22 11.88
C PRO A 247 -7.26 16.95 12.40
N GLN A 248 -6.50 15.85 12.45
CA GLN A 248 -7.01 14.53 12.81
C GLN A 248 -7.67 14.51 14.19
N GLU A 249 -7.08 15.20 15.16
CA GLU A 249 -7.58 15.30 16.52
C GLU A 249 -8.94 16.05 16.57
N VAL A 250 -9.11 17.05 15.69
CA VAL A 250 -10.37 17.77 15.56
C VAL A 250 -11.43 16.89 14.92
N SER A 251 -11.08 16.15 13.87
CA SER A 251 -11.99 15.20 13.20
C SER A 251 -12.43 14.11 14.17
N GLU A 252 -11.53 13.58 14.98
CA GLU A 252 -11.82 12.57 15.99
C GLU A 252 -12.75 13.12 17.07
N LEU A 253 -12.45 14.29 17.62
CA LEU A 253 -13.31 14.96 18.60
C LEU A 253 -14.72 15.21 18.06
N LEU A 254 -14.85 15.69 16.82
CA LEU A 254 -16.14 15.92 16.18
C LEU A 254 -16.92 14.62 15.99
N ALA A 255 -16.24 13.55 15.55
CA ALA A 255 -16.84 12.24 15.43
C ALA A 255 -17.34 11.72 16.79
N GLU A 256 -16.51 11.77 17.83
CA GLU A 256 -16.88 11.34 19.19
C GLU A 256 -18.06 12.11 19.77
N ILE A 257 -18.07 13.44 19.63
CA ILE A 257 -19.21 14.26 20.10
C ILE A 257 -20.49 13.88 19.38
N THR A 258 -20.44 13.62 18.09
CA THR A 258 -21.61 13.32 17.26
C THR A 258 -22.22 11.97 17.60
N VAL A 259 -21.42 10.98 18.05
CA VAL A 259 -21.88 9.63 18.41
C VAL A 259 -22.23 9.44 19.87
N VAL A 260 -22.06 10.45 20.73
CA VAL A 260 -22.37 10.32 22.16
C VAL A 260 -23.75 9.70 22.37
N GLY A 261 -23.79 8.60 23.11
CA GLY A 261 -25.01 7.85 23.43
C GLY A 261 -25.62 7.05 22.27
N LYS A 262 -24.96 6.99 21.12
CA LYS A 262 -25.42 6.21 19.94
C LYS A 262 -24.58 4.95 19.79
N LYS A 263 -25.25 3.81 19.56
CA LYS A 263 -24.60 2.54 19.21
C LYS A 263 -24.65 2.25 17.71
N GLN A 264 -25.65 2.81 17.02
CA GLN A 264 -25.86 2.68 15.58
C GLN A 264 -26.47 3.96 15.04
N VAL A 265 -26.21 4.23 13.76
CA VAL A 265 -26.83 5.34 13.02
C VAL A 265 -27.31 4.84 11.65
N ASN A 266 -28.24 5.57 11.03
CA ASN A 266 -28.70 5.20 9.71
C ASN A 266 -27.70 5.63 8.64
N LYS A 267 -27.31 6.89 8.64
CA LYS A 267 -26.41 7.51 7.66
C LYS A 267 -25.44 8.44 8.38
N VAL A 268 -24.26 8.56 7.81
CA VAL A 268 -23.31 9.63 8.11
C VAL A 268 -23.22 10.52 6.88
N TYR A 269 -23.38 11.82 7.05
CA TYR A 269 -23.32 12.78 5.96
C TYR A 269 -22.45 13.97 6.34
N ASP A 270 -21.50 14.30 5.48
CA ASP A 270 -20.66 15.48 5.59
C ASP A 270 -20.89 16.39 4.38
N PRO A 271 -21.51 17.58 4.55
CA PRO A 271 -21.84 18.49 3.46
C PRO A 271 -20.62 19.20 2.85
N ALA A 272 -19.43 19.07 3.44
CA ALA A 272 -18.18 19.66 2.98
C ALA A 272 -17.03 18.71 3.31
N CYS A 273 -17.13 17.47 2.80
CA CYS A 273 -16.33 16.34 3.25
C CYS A 273 -14.82 16.48 2.97
N GLY A 274 -14.43 17.38 2.09
CA GLY A 274 -13.02 17.52 1.72
C GLY A 274 -12.47 16.19 1.20
N SER A 275 -11.36 15.74 1.78
CA SER A 275 -10.77 14.42 1.48
C SER A 275 -11.42 13.24 2.23
N GLY A 276 -12.51 13.44 2.95
CA GLY A 276 -13.24 12.40 3.67
C GLY A 276 -12.68 12.03 5.05
N SER A 277 -11.72 12.78 5.57
CA SER A 277 -11.05 12.44 6.84
C SER A 277 -12.01 12.38 8.04
N LEU A 278 -13.02 13.26 8.11
CA LEU A 278 -14.05 13.22 9.14
C LEU A 278 -14.94 11.99 9.04
N LEU A 279 -15.34 11.61 7.81
CA LEU A 279 -16.13 10.39 7.55
C LEU A 279 -15.37 9.13 7.99
N LEU A 280 -14.07 9.05 7.68
CA LEU A 280 -13.21 7.95 8.10
C LEU A 280 -13.03 7.88 9.62
N LYS A 281 -12.87 9.03 10.30
CA LYS A 281 -12.81 9.06 11.76
C LYS A 281 -14.14 8.59 12.38
N PHE A 282 -15.26 8.99 11.79
CA PHE A 282 -16.56 8.51 12.22
C PHE A 282 -16.68 6.99 12.07
N ALA A 283 -16.21 6.43 10.95
CA ALA A 283 -16.18 4.99 10.74
C ALA A 283 -15.30 4.26 11.75
N LYS A 284 -14.18 4.85 12.17
CA LYS A 284 -13.28 4.29 13.20
C LYS A 284 -13.89 4.36 14.60
N VAL A 285 -14.55 5.45 14.96
CA VAL A 285 -15.11 5.68 16.31
C VAL A 285 -16.35 4.84 16.55
N LEU A 286 -17.28 4.79 15.60
CA LEU A 286 -18.55 4.05 15.74
C LEU A 286 -18.46 2.59 15.29
N GLY A 287 -17.54 2.26 14.38
CA GLY A 287 -17.51 1.02 13.60
C GLY A 287 -18.35 1.15 12.33
N LYS A 288 -17.76 0.85 11.17
CA LYS A 288 -18.44 0.95 9.87
C LYS A 288 -19.71 0.08 9.79
N GLU A 289 -19.72 -1.05 10.46
CA GLU A 289 -20.83 -2.01 10.56
C GLU A 289 -22.03 -1.45 11.32
N ASN A 290 -21.84 -0.38 12.08
CA ASN A 290 -22.88 0.31 12.84
C ASN A 290 -23.52 1.48 12.07
N VAL A 291 -23.13 1.69 10.79
CA VAL A 291 -23.70 2.67 9.89
C VAL A 291 -24.54 1.94 8.82
N ARG A 292 -25.85 1.87 9.01
CA ARG A 292 -26.75 0.98 8.26
C ARG A 292 -26.84 1.25 6.76
N GLN A 293 -26.82 2.51 6.37
CA GLN A 293 -27.03 2.97 4.99
C GLN A 293 -25.78 3.60 4.38
N GLY A 294 -24.64 3.56 5.11
CA GLY A 294 -23.35 4.03 4.62
C GLY A 294 -23.06 5.51 4.86
N PHE A 295 -21.98 5.94 4.22
CA PHE A 295 -21.37 7.25 4.36
C PHE A 295 -21.67 8.08 3.10
N TYR A 296 -21.93 9.36 3.29
CA TYR A 296 -22.25 10.31 2.22
C TYR A 296 -21.46 11.59 2.42
N GLY A 297 -20.91 12.12 1.34
CA GLY A 297 -20.16 13.38 1.36
C GLY A 297 -20.55 14.27 0.20
N GLN A 298 -20.31 15.56 0.36
CA GLN A 298 -20.41 16.54 -0.71
C GLN A 298 -19.12 17.35 -0.75
N GLU A 299 -18.55 17.51 -1.94
CA GLU A 299 -17.33 18.30 -2.19
C GLU A 299 -17.48 19.04 -3.52
N VAL A 300 -17.13 20.33 -3.55
CA VAL A 300 -17.24 21.18 -4.74
C VAL A 300 -16.01 21.09 -5.63
N ASN A 301 -14.84 20.85 -5.03
CA ASN A 301 -13.57 20.74 -5.75
C ASN A 301 -13.41 19.31 -6.27
N ILE A 302 -13.32 19.14 -7.60
CA ILE A 302 -13.26 17.83 -8.24
C ILE A 302 -12.03 17.02 -7.82
N THR A 303 -10.86 17.66 -7.69
CA THR A 303 -9.64 16.99 -7.25
C THR A 303 -9.78 16.48 -5.81
N THR A 304 -10.29 17.31 -4.91
CA THR A 304 -10.56 16.93 -3.52
C THR A 304 -11.64 15.85 -3.41
N TYR A 305 -12.67 15.93 -4.27
CA TYR A 305 -13.67 14.88 -4.40
C TYR A 305 -13.06 13.53 -4.82
N ASN A 306 -12.20 13.51 -5.84
CA ASN A 306 -11.50 12.29 -6.26
C ASN A 306 -10.61 11.74 -5.14
N LEU A 307 -9.94 12.61 -4.39
CA LEU A 307 -9.16 12.21 -3.21
C LEU A 307 -10.04 11.60 -2.12
N CYS A 308 -11.24 12.15 -1.88
CA CYS A 308 -12.21 11.56 -0.95
C CYS A 308 -12.61 10.15 -1.38
N ARG A 309 -12.90 9.94 -2.67
CA ARG A 309 -13.24 8.62 -3.22
C ARG A 309 -12.12 7.62 -3.01
N ILE A 310 -10.89 7.98 -3.34
CA ILE A 310 -9.70 7.16 -3.09
C ILE A 310 -9.57 6.79 -1.60
N ASN A 311 -9.83 7.75 -0.72
CA ASN A 311 -9.67 7.57 0.72
C ASN A 311 -10.78 6.70 1.34
N MET A 312 -11.97 6.69 0.74
CA MET A 312 -13.13 5.91 1.18
C MET A 312 -13.17 4.50 0.59
N PHE A 313 -12.38 4.23 -0.45
CA PHE A 313 -12.27 2.93 -1.11
C PHE A 313 -11.53 1.90 -0.25
#